data_3b99aadb92b8d70a9fcaf0ac4756189d
#
_entry.id   3b99aadb92b8d70a9fcaf0ac4756189d
#
_cell.length_a   1.000
_cell.length_b   1.000
_cell.length_c   1.000
_cell.angle_alpha   90.00
_cell.angle_beta   90.00
_cell.angle_gamma   90.00
#
_symmetry.space_group_name_H-M   'P 1'
#
loop_
_entity.id
_entity.type
_entity.pdbx_description
1 polymer ?
#
loop_
_entity_poly.entity_id
_entity_poly.type
_entity_poly.pdbx_seq_one_letter_code
_entity_poly.pdbx_strand_id
1 'polypeptide(L)'
;HLSLRRQRQMCIRDRCHIGHARMMMAFDVVQRWLKASGLRVTYVRNITDIDDKIIKRALERGITIRQLTDEMIAAMHQDIGLLGIEPPSVEPRATEYVPQMLSLIGQLEGKGLAYRASNGDVNYSVRKFDGYGKLSGKSLDELRAGERVAVLDGKEDPLDFVLWKASKPEE
;
A
#
# COMPACT_ATOMS: atom_id res chain seq x y z
N HIS A 1 12.23 -0.57 15.76
CA HIS A 1 12.22 -1.12 14.39
C HIS A 1 10.84 -1.53 13.86
N LEU A 2 9.87 -1.86 14.71
CA LEU A 2 8.52 -2.32 14.33
C LEU A 2 7.61 -1.19 13.81
N SER A 3 7.80 0.05 14.21
CA SER A 3 6.93 1.17 13.85
C SER A 3 7.08 1.64 12.39
N LEU A 4 8.25 1.48 11.79
CA LEU A 4 8.53 1.94 10.42
C LEU A 4 7.80 1.14 9.34
N ARG A 5 7.45 -0.13 9.60
CA ARG A 5 6.75 -0.99 8.63
C ARG A 5 5.23 -0.73 8.56
N ARG A 6 4.61 -0.24 9.63
CA ARG A 6 3.16 0.07 9.65
C ARG A 6 2.78 1.32 8.86
N GLN A 7 3.73 2.16 8.51
CA GLN A 7 3.47 3.48 7.94
C GLN A 7 3.64 3.57 6.42
N ARG A 8 3.91 2.46 5.74
CA ARG A 8 4.19 2.46 4.29
C ARG A 8 2.97 2.58 3.39
N GLN A 9 1.76 2.45 3.91
CA GLN A 9 0.52 2.60 3.15
C GLN A 9 -0.20 3.87 3.60
N MET A 10 -0.26 4.84 2.70
CA MET A 10 -1.08 6.04 2.85
C MET A 10 -2.53 5.70 2.49
N CYS A 11 -3.20 4.96 3.39
CA CYS A 11 -4.64 4.75 3.27
C CYS A 11 -5.37 6.05 3.60
N ILE A 12 -5.99 6.66 2.62
CA ILE A 12 -6.70 7.94 2.72
C ILE A 12 -8.13 7.69 3.22
N ARG A 13 -8.24 7.35 4.51
CA ARG A 13 -9.52 7.14 5.20
C ARG A 13 -9.86 8.27 6.17
N ASP A 14 -8.85 8.78 6.87
CA ASP A 14 -8.95 9.77 7.94
C ASP A 14 -7.89 10.85 7.74
N ARG A 15 -7.98 11.95 8.51
CA ARG A 15 -6.96 13.00 8.53
C ARG A 15 -5.58 12.46 8.96
N CYS A 16 -4.53 13.17 8.53
CA CYS A 16 -3.18 12.85 8.93
C CYS A 16 -2.99 12.94 10.45
N HIS A 17 -2.19 12.04 10.98
CA HIS A 17 -1.71 12.08 12.36
C HIS A 17 -0.18 12.21 12.38
N ILE A 18 0.39 12.43 13.57
CA ILE A 18 1.83 12.65 13.74
C ILE A 18 2.71 11.55 13.12
N GLY A 19 2.23 10.32 13.08
CA GLY A 19 2.95 9.22 12.44
C GLY A 19 3.09 9.38 10.93
N HIS A 20 2.07 9.92 10.25
CA HIS A 20 2.15 10.28 8.83
C HIS A 20 3.10 11.45 8.62
N ALA A 21 2.97 12.52 9.40
CA ALA A 21 3.86 13.67 9.36
C ALA A 21 5.33 13.27 9.52
N ARG A 22 5.64 12.42 10.51
CA ARG A 22 7.00 11.91 10.74
C ARG A 22 7.57 11.18 9.52
N MET A 23 6.78 10.30 8.90
CA MET A 23 7.21 9.57 7.71
C MET A 23 7.48 10.51 6.53
N MET A 24 6.54 11.43 6.26
CA MET A 24 6.67 12.37 5.16
C MET A 24 7.85 13.31 5.35
N MET A 25 8.07 13.81 6.57
CA MET A 25 9.21 14.66 6.92
C MET A 25 10.55 13.92 6.71
N ALA A 26 10.62 12.63 7.09
CA ALA A 26 11.83 11.84 6.89
C ALA A 26 12.19 11.72 5.40
N PHE A 27 11.19 11.47 4.53
CA PHE A 27 11.42 11.41 3.09
C PHE A 27 11.66 12.79 2.47
N ASP A 28 11.09 13.84 3.02
CA ASP A 28 11.36 15.22 2.61
C ASP A 28 12.84 15.59 2.86
N VAL A 29 13.37 15.25 4.03
CA VAL A 29 14.79 15.43 4.33
C VAL A 29 15.67 14.64 3.36
N VAL A 30 15.32 13.38 3.07
CA VAL A 30 16.08 12.55 2.11
C VAL A 30 16.08 13.17 0.72
N GLN A 31 14.92 13.58 0.20
CA GLN A 31 14.87 14.19 -1.14
C GLN A 31 15.63 15.51 -1.22
N ARG A 32 15.54 16.38 -0.19
CA ARG A 32 16.30 17.64 -0.12
C ARG A 32 17.81 17.38 -0.07
N TRP A 33 18.24 16.42 0.73
CA TRP A 33 19.64 16.02 0.80
C TRP A 33 20.17 15.54 -0.55
N LEU A 34 19.45 14.65 -1.24
CA LEU A 34 19.83 14.15 -2.55
C LEU A 34 19.91 15.29 -3.59
N LYS A 35 18.94 16.22 -3.58
CA LYS A 35 18.96 17.41 -4.44
C LYS A 35 20.17 18.30 -4.14
N ALA A 36 20.43 18.57 -2.86
CA ALA A 36 21.59 19.37 -2.43
C ALA A 36 22.93 18.71 -2.78
N SER A 37 22.95 17.37 -2.88
CA SER A 37 24.11 16.61 -3.35
C SER A 37 24.28 16.62 -4.89
N GLY A 38 23.49 17.42 -5.61
CA GLY A 38 23.57 17.54 -7.07
C GLY A 38 22.84 16.47 -7.87
N LEU A 39 22.03 15.62 -7.21
CA LEU A 39 21.29 14.57 -7.90
C LEU A 39 19.94 15.09 -8.40
N ARG A 40 19.52 14.62 -9.58
CA ARG A 40 18.16 14.83 -10.08
C ARG A 40 17.25 13.80 -9.43
N VAL A 41 16.31 14.26 -8.61
CA VAL A 41 15.42 13.41 -7.81
C VAL A 41 14.01 13.45 -8.38
N THR A 42 13.44 12.29 -8.67
CA THR A 42 12.01 12.11 -8.92
C THR A 42 11.43 11.38 -7.70
N TYR A 43 10.72 12.14 -6.86
CA TYR A 43 10.06 11.58 -5.68
C TYR A 43 8.63 11.18 -6.01
N VAL A 44 8.32 9.91 -5.85
CA VAL A 44 6.98 9.34 -6.07
C VAL A 44 6.39 8.91 -4.74
N ARG A 45 5.17 9.38 -4.45
CA ARG A 45 4.39 8.99 -3.28
C ARG A 45 3.00 8.54 -3.74
N ASN A 46 2.68 7.27 -3.56
CA ASN A 46 1.36 6.77 -3.92
C ASN A 46 0.29 7.17 -2.90
N ILE A 47 -0.93 7.31 -3.39
CA ILE A 47 -2.15 7.42 -2.58
C ILE A 47 -2.92 6.11 -2.67
N THR A 48 -3.16 5.48 -1.53
CA THR A 48 -4.04 4.31 -1.43
C THR A 48 -5.45 4.81 -1.17
N ASP A 49 -6.20 5.01 -2.24
CA ASP A 49 -7.56 5.54 -2.25
C ASP A 49 -8.64 4.46 -2.44
N ILE A 50 -8.26 3.19 -2.30
CA ILE A 50 -9.15 2.03 -2.26
C ILE A 50 -8.67 1.03 -1.22
N ASP A 51 -9.53 0.67 -0.28
CA ASP A 51 -9.27 -0.29 0.82
C ASP A 51 -10.61 -0.59 1.50
N ASP A 52 -10.80 -1.78 2.09
CA ASP A 52 -12.04 -2.17 2.80
C ASP A 52 -12.46 -1.12 3.84
N LYS A 53 -11.50 -0.49 4.51
CA LYS A 53 -11.76 0.53 5.53
C LYS A 53 -12.26 1.86 4.93
N ILE A 54 -11.81 2.20 3.74
CA ILE A 54 -12.28 3.38 3.00
C ILE A 54 -13.72 3.16 2.55
N ILE A 55 -14.01 1.97 1.98
CA ILE A 55 -15.37 1.58 1.56
C ILE A 55 -16.32 1.69 2.75
N LYS A 56 -16.00 1.04 3.85
CA LYS A 56 -16.80 1.09 5.08
C LYS A 56 -17.02 2.51 5.56
N ARG A 57 -15.98 3.35 5.58
CA ARG A 57 -16.07 4.74 6.05
C ARG A 57 -16.95 5.61 5.13
N ALA A 58 -16.88 5.39 3.84
CA ALA A 58 -17.72 6.09 2.87
C ALA A 58 -19.19 5.72 3.06
N LEU A 59 -19.50 4.43 3.25
CA LEU A 59 -20.85 3.94 3.57
C LEU A 59 -21.39 4.54 4.88
N GLU A 60 -20.59 4.54 5.96
CA GLU A 60 -20.97 5.15 7.25
C GLU A 60 -21.32 6.64 7.11
N ARG A 61 -20.68 7.36 6.19
CA ARG A 61 -20.92 8.78 5.94
C ARG A 61 -21.98 9.05 4.87
N GLY A 62 -22.48 8.04 4.20
CA GLY A 62 -23.45 8.19 3.11
C GLY A 62 -22.91 8.96 1.89
N ILE A 63 -21.59 8.86 1.63
CA ILE A 63 -20.90 9.51 0.52
C ILE A 63 -20.16 8.50 -0.35
N THR A 64 -19.76 8.90 -1.55
CA THR A 64 -18.95 8.04 -2.41
C THR A 64 -17.51 7.90 -1.89
N ILE A 65 -16.85 6.80 -2.25
CA ILE A 65 -15.41 6.60 -1.97
C ILE A 65 -14.59 7.77 -2.54
N ARG A 66 -14.92 8.22 -3.73
CA ARG A 66 -14.23 9.33 -4.38
C ARG A 66 -14.36 10.63 -3.59
N GLN A 67 -15.57 10.97 -3.13
CA GLN A 67 -15.78 12.15 -2.29
C GLN A 67 -14.98 12.09 -0.98
N LEU A 68 -15.01 10.93 -0.30
CA LEU A 68 -14.22 10.74 0.93
C LEU A 68 -12.72 10.92 0.67
N THR A 69 -12.20 10.27 -0.36
CA THR A 69 -10.76 10.30 -0.64
C THR A 69 -10.29 11.66 -1.13
N ASP A 70 -11.07 12.36 -1.95
CA ASP A 70 -10.73 13.73 -2.38
C ASP A 70 -10.68 14.70 -1.20
N GLU A 71 -11.65 14.61 -0.26
CA GLU A 71 -11.65 15.41 0.98
C GLU A 71 -10.40 15.13 1.83
N MET A 72 -10.06 13.86 2.02
CA MET A 72 -8.90 13.49 2.85
C MET A 72 -7.56 13.84 2.19
N ILE A 73 -7.46 13.73 0.87
CA ILE A 73 -6.27 14.14 0.10
C ILE A 73 -6.07 15.66 0.23
N ALA A 74 -7.12 16.44 0.06
CA ALA A 74 -7.05 17.90 0.22
C ALA A 74 -6.59 18.28 1.63
N ALA A 75 -7.16 17.65 2.67
CA ALA A 75 -6.76 17.87 4.05
C ALA A 75 -5.30 17.46 4.30
N MET A 76 -4.85 16.33 3.74
CA MET A 76 -3.46 15.89 3.82
C MET A 76 -2.52 16.91 3.18
N HIS A 77 -2.82 17.40 1.98
CA HIS A 77 -1.99 18.40 1.30
C HIS A 77 -1.90 19.70 2.12
N GLN A 78 -3.00 20.12 2.74
CA GLN A 78 -3.00 21.27 3.64
C GLN A 78 -2.10 21.03 4.87
N ASP A 79 -2.29 19.88 5.56
CA ASP A 79 -1.54 19.54 6.76
C ASP A 79 -0.02 19.44 6.49
N ILE A 80 0.39 18.80 5.38
CA ILE A 80 1.82 18.70 5.02
C ILE A 80 2.42 20.03 4.52
N GLY A 81 1.61 20.86 3.87
CA GLY A 81 2.01 22.21 3.46
C GLY A 81 2.35 23.09 4.66
N LEU A 82 1.55 23.02 5.73
CA LEU A 82 1.82 23.73 7.00
C LEU A 82 3.13 23.28 7.68
N LEU A 83 3.56 22.05 7.43
CA LEU A 83 4.85 21.52 7.90
C LEU A 83 6.03 21.88 7.00
N GLY A 84 5.82 22.60 5.91
CA GLY A 84 6.85 22.96 4.93
C GLY A 84 7.43 21.77 4.16
N ILE A 85 6.71 20.65 4.11
CA ILE A 85 7.10 19.46 3.35
C ILE A 85 6.86 19.72 1.86
N GLU A 86 7.87 19.44 1.03
CA GLU A 86 7.74 19.58 -0.42
C GLU A 86 6.78 18.54 -1.00
N PRO A 87 5.92 18.92 -1.96
CA PRO A 87 5.08 17.95 -2.64
C PRO A 87 5.92 16.94 -3.43
N PRO A 88 5.44 15.70 -3.61
CA PRO A 88 6.12 14.73 -4.45
C PRO A 88 6.10 15.16 -5.93
N SER A 89 7.05 14.69 -6.72
CA SER A 89 7.09 14.92 -8.18
C SER A 89 5.91 14.27 -8.88
N VAL A 90 5.47 13.09 -8.38
CA VAL A 90 4.33 12.32 -8.89
C VAL A 90 3.59 11.71 -7.71
N GLU A 91 2.25 11.82 -7.73
CA GLU A 91 1.40 11.30 -6.66
C GLU A 91 0.25 10.44 -7.25
N PRO A 92 0.54 9.20 -7.68
CA PRO A 92 -0.44 8.34 -8.34
C PRO A 92 -1.48 7.81 -7.33
N ARG A 93 -2.74 7.74 -7.76
CA ARG A 93 -3.82 7.10 -7.00
C ARG A 93 -3.94 5.63 -7.38
N ALA A 94 -4.12 4.76 -6.40
CA ALA A 94 -4.25 3.32 -6.63
C ALA A 94 -5.40 2.99 -7.60
N THR A 95 -6.54 3.69 -7.48
CA THR A 95 -7.70 3.50 -8.36
C THR A 95 -7.41 3.78 -9.84
N GLU A 96 -6.44 4.65 -10.14
CA GLU A 96 -6.05 4.99 -11.51
C GLU A 96 -5.09 3.98 -12.14
N TYR A 97 -4.54 3.07 -11.34
CA TYR A 97 -3.54 2.08 -11.75
C TYR A 97 -4.03 0.62 -11.70
N VAL A 98 -5.34 0.42 -11.55
CA VAL A 98 -5.94 -0.92 -11.51
C VAL A 98 -5.59 -1.77 -12.76
N PRO A 99 -5.67 -1.26 -14.00
CA PRO A 99 -5.28 -2.06 -15.17
C PRO A 99 -3.82 -2.53 -15.12
N GLN A 100 -2.90 -1.68 -14.64
CA GLN A 100 -1.49 -2.03 -14.52
C GLN A 100 -1.27 -3.07 -13.41
N MET A 101 -2.00 -2.96 -12.29
CA MET A 101 -1.96 -3.96 -11.22
C MET A 101 -2.43 -5.32 -11.72
N LEU A 102 -3.56 -5.38 -12.43
CA LEU A 102 -4.08 -6.62 -13.02
C LEU A 102 -3.11 -7.22 -14.03
N SER A 103 -2.48 -6.39 -14.87
CA SER A 103 -1.45 -6.84 -15.81
C SER A 103 -0.26 -7.47 -15.09
N LEU A 104 0.22 -6.85 -14.01
CA LEU A 104 1.32 -7.39 -13.20
C LEU A 104 0.93 -8.71 -12.54
N ILE A 105 -0.27 -8.79 -11.97
CA ILE A 105 -0.80 -10.02 -11.36
C ILE A 105 -0.84 -11.14 -12.40
N GLY A 106 -1.36 -10.88 -13.61
CA GLY A 106 -1.39 -11.87 -14.69
C GLY A 106 0.01 -12.36 -15.10
N GLN A 107 1.02 -11.48 -15.07
CA GLN A 107 2.41 -11.88 -15.30
C GLN A 107 2.94 -12.79 -14.18
N LEU A 108 2.56 -12.54 -12.92
CA LEU A 108 2.94 -13.37 -11.78
C LEU A 108 2.23 -14.74 -11.84
N GLU A 109 0.94 -14.79 -12.22
CA GLU A 109 0.22 -16.04 -12.48
C GLU A 109 0.91 -16.85 -13.61
N GLY A 110 1.24 -16.18 -14.72
CA GLY A 110 1.93 -16.82 -15.85
C GLY A 110 3.33 -17.37 -15.51
N LYS A 111 3.97 -16.83 -14.48
CA LYS A 111 5.25 -17.33 -13.93
C LYS A 111 5.07 -18.38 -12.83
N GLY A 112 3.84 -18.72 -12.46
CA GLY A 112 3.54 -19.65 -11.37
C GLY A 112 3.81 -19.07 -9.98
N LEU A 113 4.04 -17.75 -9.85
CA LEU A 113 4.30 -17.07 -8.59
C LEU A 113 3.03 -16.55 -7.90
N ALA A 114 1.89 -16.60 -8.57
CA ALA A 114 0.58 -16.29 -8.03
C ALA A 114 -0.43 -17.35 -8.44
N TYR A 115 -1.49 -17.51 -7.64
CA TYR A 115 -2.55 -18.48 -7.87
C TYR A 115 -3.91 -17.95 -7.41
N ARG A 116 -4.98 -18.48 -7.99
CA ARG A 116 -6.36 -18.20 -7.57
C ARG A 116 -6.78 -19.16 -6.49
N ALA A 117 -7.24 -18.62 -5.39
CA ALA A 117 -7.82 -19.39 -4.29
C ALA A 117 -9.29 -19.74 -4.55
N SER A 118 -9.82 -20.71 -3.80
CA SER A 118 -11.22 -21.16 -3.90
C SER A 118 -12.26 -20.08 -3.58
N ASN A 119 -11.88 -19.07 -2.79
CA ASN A 119 -12.71 -17.92 -2.45
C ASN A 119 -12.67 -16.81 -3.52
N GLY A 120 -11.94 -17.01 -4.63
CA GLY A 120 -11.80 -16.06 -5.73
C GLY A 120 -10.65 -15.06 -5.58
N ASP A 121 -9.98 -15.02 -4.43
CA ASP A 121 -8.81 -14.17 -4.22
C ASP A 121 -7.63 -14.65 -5.06
N VAL A 122 -6.75 -13.73 -5.46
CA VAL A 122 -5.46 -14.06 -6.05
C VAL A 122 -4.36 -13.86 -5.02
N ASN A 123 -3.62 -14.91 -4.72
CA ASN A 123 -2.54 -14.91 -3.74
C ASN A 123 -1.17 -15.02 -4.40
N TYR A 124 -0.17 -14.40 -3.79
CA TYR A 124 1.24 -14.60 -4.12
C TYR A 124 1.81 -15.78 -3.37
N SER A 125 2.47 -16.69 -4.08
CA SER A 125 3.11 -17.88 -3.51
C SER A 125 4.54 -17.55 -3.07
N VAL A 126 4.70 -17.27 -1.76
CA VAL A 126 5.97 -16.78 -1.20
C VAL A 126 7.10 -17.79 -1.38
N ARG A 127 6.84 -19.08 -1.17
CA ARG A 127 7.87 -20.13 -1.24
C ARG A 127 8.33 -20.45 -2.66
N LYS A 128 7.56 -20.07 -3.69
CA LYS A 128 7.96 -20.28 -5.09
C LYS A 128 8.98 -19.25 -5.57
N PHE A 129 9.28 -18.22 -4.77
CA PHE A 129 10.29 -17.22 -5.09
C PHE A 129 11.50 -17.36 -4.18
N ASP A 130 12.55 -18.01 -4.65
CA ASP A 130 13.78 -18.32 -3.88
C ASP A 130 14.48 -17.09 -3.28
N GLY A 131 14.27 -15.91 -3.86
CA GLY A 131 14.81 -14.64 -3.37
C GLY A 131 13.95 -13.91 -2.36
N TYR A 132 12.82 -14.49 -1.91
CA TYR A 132 11.92 -13.79 -0.99
C TYR A 132 12.58 -13.55 0.36
N GLY A 133 12.46 -12.32 0.87
CA GLY A 133 13.11 -11.91 2.12
C GLY A 133 14.54 -11.38 1.97
N LYS A 134 15.22 -11.59 0.84
CA LYS A 134 16.60 -11.14 0.60
C LYS A 134 16.78 -9.63 0.83
N LEU A 135 15.87 -8.79 0.35
CA LEU A 135 15.92 -7.33 0.53
C LEU A 135 15.74 -6.92 2.00
N SER A 136 14.91 -7.64 2.76
CA SER A 136 14.68 -7.37 4.18
C SER A 136 15.70 -8.01 5.11
N GLY A 137 16.58 -8.86 4.58
CA GLY A 137 17.54 -9.65 5.36
C GLY A 137 16.89 -10.70 6.25
N LYS A 138 15.64 -11.12 5.95
CA LYS A 138 14.89 -12.10 6.74
C LYS A 138 14.77 -13.41 6.01
N SER A 139 15.01 -14.52 6.72
CA SER A 139 14.66 -15.86 6.25
C SER A 139 13.14 -16.08 6.29
N LEU A 140 12.65 -17.07 5.54
CA LEU A 140 11.24 -17.46 5.58
C LEU A 140 10.79 -17.94 6.95
N ASP A 141 11.69 -18.59 7.70
CA ASP A 141 11.42 -19.11 9.05
C ASP A 141 11.23 -18.00 10.10
N GLU A 142 11.82 -16.83 9.84
CA GLU A 142 11.64 -15.64 10.68
C GLU A 142 10.35 -14.86 10.35
N LEU A 143 9.68 -15.21 9.25
CA LEU A 143 8.41 -14.61 8.87
C LEU A 143 7.27 -15.30 9.62
N ARG A 144 6.60 -14.56 10.50
CA ARG A 144 5.44 -15.07 11.24
C ARG A 144 4.18 -14.87 10.43
N ALA A 145 3.53 -15.98 10.07
CA ALA A 145 2.21 -15.94 9.49
C ALA A 145 1.21 -15.33 10.50
N GLY A 146 0.30 -14.48 10.02
CA GLY A 146 -0.75 -13.90 10.85
C GLY A 146 -0.36 -12.71 11.73
N GLU A 147 0.91 -12.26 11.73
CA GLU A 147 1.35 -11.12 12.55
C GLU A 147 0.64 -9.79 12.21
N ARG A 148 0.15 -9.63 10.99
CA ARG A 148 -0.51 -8.41 10.49
C ARG A 148 -1.95 -8.59 10.06
N VAL A 149 -2.27 -9.75 9.53
CA VAL A 149 -3.59 -10.10 8.99
C VAL A 149 -3.84 -11.56 9.37
N ALA A 150 -5.02 -11.87 9.87
CA ALA A 150 -5.41 -13.26 10.14
C ALA A 150 -5.13 -14.13 8.90
N VAL A 151 -4.68 -15.35 9.13
CA VAL A 151 -4.52 -16.32 8.05
C VAL A 151 -5.92 -16.62 7.52
N LEU A 152 -6.19 -16.15 6.30
CA LEU A 152 -7.48 -16.38 5.64
C LEU A 152 -7.53 -17.79 5.07
N ASP A 153 -8.71 -18.40 5.09
CA ASP A 153 -8.98 -19.67 4.41
C ASP A 153 -8.73 -19.52 2.90
N GLY A 154 -8.20 -20.57 2.26
CA GLY A 154 -7.93 -20.61 0.83
C GLY A 154 -6.48 -20.31 0.42
N LYS A 155 -5.55 -20.08 1.37
CA LYS A 155 -4.12 -20.00 1.09
C LYS A 155 -3.46 -21.37 1.04
N GLU A 156 -2.57 -21.59 0.06
CA GLU A 156 -1.75 -22.81 -0.04
C GLU A 156 -0.67 -22.85 1.05
N ASP A 157 -0.11 -21.69 1.43
CA ASP A 157 0.86 -21.55 2.51
C ASP A 157 0.46 -20.37 3.44
N PRO A 158 0.65 -20.50 4.77
CA PRO A 158 0.35 -19.41 5.71
C PRO A 158 1.13 -18.11 5.46
N LEU A 159 2.28 -18.18 4.79
CA LEU A 159 3.10 -17.01 4.44
C LEU A 159 2.60 -16.28 3.20
N ASP A 160 1.76 -16.93 2.37
CA ASP A 160 1.22 -16.33 1.17
C ASP A 160 0.37 -15.10 1.51
N PHE A 161 0.29 -14.15 0.60
CA PHE A 161 -0.48 -12.94 0.81
C PHE A 161 -1.33 -12.58 -0.41
N VAL A 162 -2.44 -11.94 -0.15
CA VAL A 162 -3.40 -11.54 -1.17
C VAL A 162 -2.84 -10.43 -2.02
N LEU A 163 -2.84 -10.63 -3.34
CA LEU A 163 -2.55 -9.62 -4.36
C LEU A 163 -3.84 -8.91 -4.81
N TRP A 164 -4.92 -9.66 -4.93
CA TRP A 164 -6.22 -9.18 -5.36
C TRP A 164 -7.32 -9.90 -4.60
N LYS A 165 -8.23 -9.16 -4.01
CA LYS A 165 -9.42 -9.71 -3.34
C LYS A 165 -10.58 -9.81 -4.31
N ALA A 166 -11.34 -10.87 -4.23
CA ALA A 166 -12.64 -10.95 -4.86
C ALA A 166 -13.59 -9.92 -4.23
N SER A 167 -14.42 -9.28 -5.06
CA SER A 167 -15.48 -8.40 -4.56
C SER A 167 -16.52 -9.20 -3.79
N LYS A 168 -17.05 -8.63 -2.72
CA LYS A 168 -18.14 -9.22 -1.97
C LYS A 168 -19.49 -8.83 -2.57
N PRO A 169 -20.53 -9.65 -2.39
CA PRO A 169 -21.88 -9.34 -2.92
C PRO A 169 -22.46 -7.99 -2.45
N GLU A 170 -21.94 -7.47 -1.34
CA GLU A 170 -22.41 -6.23 -0.67
C GLU A 170 -21.55 -5.00 -1.05
N GLU A 171 -20.53 -5.17 -1.86
CA GLU A 171 -19.62 -4.14 -2.38
C GLU A 171 -19.95 -3.86 -3.86
#